data_c7b472aea057a3972a06b0fa0891c43f
#
_entry.id   c7b472aea057a3972a06b0fa0891c43f
#
_cell.length_a   1.000
_cell.length_b   1.000
_cell.length_c   1.000
_cell.angle_alpha   90.00
_cell.angle_beta   90.00
_cell.angle_gamma   90.00
#
_symmetry.space_group_name_H-M   'P 1'
#
loop_
_entity.id
_entity.type
_entity.pdbx_description
1 polymer ?
#
loop_
_entity_poly.entity_id
_entity_poly.type
_entity_poly.pdbx_seq_one_letter_code
_entity_poly.pdbx_strand_id
1 'polypeptide(L)'
;MKVAFLGHRKINRTEELEDHIRTVVLQLIGEGADTFFFGSKSEFDDLCREIVGEFRLLDSSYEQYLLQFYEETYFPLGMEKAGRKIYVERNQEMIKQSDVYVFYYNAQYKLPPVRKNSALPDIQRKSGTAIAFEYACRRGKRIINLFEG
;
A
#
# COMPACT_ATOMS: atom_id res chain seq x y z
N MET A 1 -16.45 -1.38 -5.39
CA MET A 1 -15.39 -0.35 -5.36
C MET A 1 -14.10 -0.99 -4.87
N LYS A 2 -13.02 -0.78 -5.56
CA LYS A 2 -11.71 -1.38 -5.27
C LYS A 2 -10.80 -0.36 -4.57
N VAL A 3 -10.13 -0.81 -3.52
CA VAL A 3 -9.26 0.03 -2.68
C VAL A 3 -7.85 -0.56 -2.68
N ALA A 4 -6.85 0.27 -2.94
CA ALA A 4 -5.45 -0.12 -2.84
C ALA A 4 -4.81 0.50 -1.61
N PHE A 5 -4.02 -0.28 -0.87
CA PHE A 5 -3.23 0.18 0.26
C PHE A 5 -1.76 0.21 -0.14
N LEU A 6 -1.11 1.34 0.09
CA LEU A 6 0.30 1.54 -0.25
C LEU A 6 0.98 2.37 0.84
N GLY A 7 2.06 1.86 1.40
CA GLY A 7 2.74 2.56 2.47
C GLY A 7 4.19 2.16 2.63
N HIS A 8 4.89 2.88 3.49
CA HIS A 8 6.30 2.64 3.75
C HIS A 8 6.54 1.29 4.41
N ARG A 9 7.71 0.73 4.14
CA ARG A 9 8.14 -0.55 4.72
C ARG A 9 8.12 -0.49 6.24
N LYS A 10 8.52 0.64 6.83
CA LYS A 10 8.49 0.88 8.25
C LYS A 10 7.60 2.05 8.59
N ILE A 11 6.72 1.86 9.56
CA ILE A 11 5.80 2.88 10.04
C ILE A 11 5.88 2.97 11.56
N ASN A 12 5.40 4.08 12.09
CA ASN A 12 5.21 4.22 13.52
C ASN A 12 3.79 3.74 13.86
N ARG A 13 3.69 2.49 14.31
CA ARG A 13 2.40 1.86 14.63
C ARG A 13 1.90 2.36 15.97
N THR A 14 0.85 3.17 15.95
CA THR A 14 0.19 3.71 17.13
C THR A 14 -1.29 3.31 17.14
N GLU A 15 -1.92 3.36 18.33
CA GLU A 15 -3.37 3.14 18.43
C GLU A 15 -4.16 4.16 17.60
N GLU A 16 -3.67 5.39 17.54
CA GLU A 16 -4.29 6.46 16.75
C GLU A 16 -4.29 6.11 15.26
N LEU A 17 -3.18 5.60 14.76
CA LEU A 17 -3.08 5.15 13.37
C LEU A 17 -4.01 3.97 13.11
N GLU A 18 -4.03 2.99 14.01
CA GLU A 18 -4.90 1.82 13.88
C GLU A 18 -6.38 2.24 13.84
N ASP A 19 -6.79 3.12 14.73
CA ASP A 19 -8.16 3.62 14.79
C ASP A 19 -8.51 4.44 13.54
N HIS A 20 -7.57 5.20 13.03
CA HIS A 20 -7.75 5.96 11.80
C HIS A 20 -7.96 5.02 10.61
N ILE A 21 -7.16 3.96 10.52
CA ILE A 21 -7.32 2.95 9.47
C ILE A 21 -8.70 2.27 9.58
N ARG A 22 -9.11 1.89 10.80
CA ARG A 22 -10.43 1.29 11.01
C ARG A 22 -11.55 2.19 10.56
N THR A 23 -11.47 3.47 10.90
CA THR A 23 -12.46 4.48 10.51
C THR A 23 -12.54 4.60 8.99
N VAL A 24 -11.39 4.69 8.33
CA VAL A 24 -11.32 4.80 6.87
C VAL A 24 -11.86 3.54 6.20
N VAL A 25 -11.46 2.36 6.65
CA VAL A 25 -11.93 1.08 6.10
C VAL A 25 -13.45 0.95 6.26
N LEU A 26 -13.96 1.25 7.43
CA LEU A 26 -15.40 1.18 7.69
C LEU A 26 -16.18 2.15 6.80
N GLN A 27 -15.68 3.36 6.65
CA GLN A 27 -16.27 4.35 5.76
C GLN A 27 -16.28 3.87 4.31
N LEU A 28 -15.18 3.33 3.82
CA LEU A 28 -15.08 2.84 2.45
C LEU A 28 -15.99 1.64 2.22
N ILE A 29 -16.12 0.74 3.18
CA ILE A 29 -17.07 -0.36 3.11
C ILE A 29 -18.50 0.16 3.00
N GLY A 30 -18.85 1.18 3.78
CA GLY A 30 -20.15 1.85 3.71
C GLY A 30 -20.40 2.52 2.37
N GLU A 31 -19.34 2.94 1.67
CA GLU A 31 -19.44 3.52 0.33
C GLU A 31 -19.45 2.48 -0.80
N GLY A 32 -19.33 1.20 -0.47
CA GLY A 32 -19.39 0.10 -1.42
C GLY A 32 -18.06 -0.58 -1.72
N ALA A 33 -17.04 -0.37 -0.89
CA ALA A 33 -15.77 -1.07 -1.05
C ALA A 33 -15.97 -2.57 -0.79
N ASP A 34 -15.59 -3.37 -1.76
CA ASP A 34 -15.71 -4.82 -1.73
C ASP A 34 -14.40 -5.54 -2.02
N THR A 35 -13.41 -4.81 -2.44
CA THR A 35 -12.14 -5.35 -2.93
C THR A 35 -10.98 -4.53 -2.37
N PHE A 36 -10.04 -5.20 -1.71
CA PHE A 36 -8.91 -4.54 -1.06
C PHE A 36 -7.60 -5.13 -1.57
N PHE A 37 -6.76 -4.30 -2.18
CA PHE A 37 -5.46 -4.72 -2.68
C PHE A 37 -4.36 -4.35 -1.70
N PHE A 38 -3.51 -5.31 -1.41
CA PHE A 38 -2.33 -5.10 -0.57
C PHE A 38 -1.08 -5.41 -1.38
N GLY A 39 -0.06 -4.62 -1.16
CA GLY A 39 1.25 -4.87 -1.73
C GLY A 39 1.94 -6.03 -1.01
N SER A 40 3.26 -6.00 -1.02
CA SER A 40 4.02 -7.01 -0.31
C SER A 40 4.40 -6.54 1.10
N LYS A 41 5.42 -7.01 1.63
CA LYS A 41 6.04 -6.98 2.94
C LYS A 41 6.33 -5.60 3.54
N SER A 42 5.37 -4.68 3.61
CA SER A 42 5.52 -3.46 4.38
C SER A 42 4.76 -3.57 5.70
N GLU A 43 5.23 -2.88 6.72
CA GLU A 43 4.53 -2.81 8.00
C GLU A 43 3.13 -2.19 7.83
N PHE A 44 3.01 -1.24 6.93
CA PHE A 44 1.72 -0.62 6.62
C PHE A 44 0.75 -1.62 6.00
N ASP A 45 1.19 -2.39 5.01
CA ASP A 45 0.36 -3.41 4.38
C ASP A 45 -0.08 -4.47 5.40
N ASP A 46 0.83 -4.91 6.26
CA ASP A 46 0.54 -5.90 7.29
C ASP A 46 -0.52 -5.37 8.27
N LEU A 47 -0.37 -4.13 8.70
CA LEU A 47 -1.33 -3.50 9.61
C LEU A 47 -2.71 -3.35 8.96
N CYS A 48 -2.76 -2.86 7.72
CA CYS A 48 -4.03 -2.70 7.01
C CYS A 48 -4.71 -4.05 6.77
N ARG A 49 -3.92 -5.08 6.46
CA ARG A 49 -4.40 -6.44 6.26
C ARG A 49 -5.01 -7.02 7.52
N GLU A 50 -4.37 -6.80 8.68
CA GLU A 50 -4.92 -7.20 9.98
C GLU A 50 -6.26 -6.52 10.26
N ILE A 51 -6.33 -5.21 10.02
CA ILE A 51 -7.53 -4.43 10.30
C ILE A 51 -8.69 -4.81 9.37
N VAL A 52 -8.44 -4.97 8.09
CA VAL A 52 -9.46 -5.46 7.16
C VAL A 52 -9.93 -6.85 7.57
N GLY A 53 -9.00 -7.69 8.05
CA GLY A 53 -9.33 -9.01 8.60
C GLY A 53 -10.26 -8.98 9.81
N GLU A 54 -10.20 -7.94 10.64
CA GLU A 54 -11.14 -7.78 11.76
C GLU A 54 -12.59 -7.67 11.27
N PHE A 55 -12.82 -6.95 10.19
CA PHE A 55 -14.15 -6.82 9.60
C PHE A 55 -14.65 -8.13 9.00
N ARG A 56 -13.74 -8.95 8.48
CA ARG A 56 -14.07 -10.29 7.99
C ARG A 56 -14.66 -11.18 9.10
N LEU A 57 -14.14 -11.06 10.31
CA LEU A 57 -14.66 -11.82 11.46
C LEU A 57 -16.08 -11.40 11.84
N LEU A 58 -16.45 -10.16 11.52
CA LEU A 58 -17.78 -9.63 11.79
C LEU A 58 -18.77 -9.98 10.67
N ASP A 59 -18.28 -10.12 9.45
CA ASP A 59 -19.12 -10.41 8.29
C ASP A 59 -18.37 -11.34 7.33
N SER A 60 -18.82 -12.58 7.26
CA SER A 60 -18.19 -13.62 6.42
C SER A 60 -18.24 -13.33 4.93
N SER A 61 -19.08 -12.39 4.48
CA SER A 61 -19.13 -12.00 3.07
C SER A 61 -17.83 -11.38 2.58
N TYR A 62 -16.99 -10.86 3.47
CA TYR A 62 -15.69 -10.29 3.13
C TYR A 62 -14.58 -11.33 2.97
N GLU A 63 -14.83 -12.57 3.34
CA GLU A 63 -13.80 -13.61 3.34
C GLU A 63 -13.22 -13.87 1.95
N GLN A 64 -14.08 -13.97 0.95
CA GLN A 64 -13.62 -14.25 -0.42
C GLN A 64 -12.77 -13.11 -0.99
N TYR A 65 -13.03 -11.87 -0.62
CA TYR A 65 -12.27 -10.73 -1.08
C TYR A 65 -10.87 -10.70 -0.48
N LEU A 66 -10.76 -11.02 0.79
CA LEU A 66 -9.47 -11.10 1.46
C LEU A 66 -8.58 -12.21 0.92
N LEU A 67 -9.15 -13.38 0.66
CA LEU A 67 -8.42 -14.49 0.07
C LEU A 67 -7.89 -14.15 -1.32
N GLN A 68 -8.71 -13.52 -2.12
CA GLN A 68 -8.32 -13.10 -3.46
C GLN A 68 -7.07 -12.22 -3.45
N PHE A 69 -6.93 -11.34 -2.46
CA PHE A 69 -5.79 -10.42 -2.39
C PHE A 69 -4.54 -11.03 -1.85
N TYR A 70 -4.67 -11.99 -0.98
CA TYR A 70 -3.54 -12.63 -0.33
C TYR A 70 -2.72 -13.47 -1.30
N GLU A 71 -3.41 -14.15 -2.21
CA GLU A 71 -2.77 -15.03 -3.18
C GLU A 71 -2.30 -14.29 -4.42
N GLU A 72 -2.91 -13.15 -4.71
CA GLU A 72 -2.55 -12.35 -5.86
C GLU A 72 -1.55 -11.24 -5.52
N THR A 73 -0.44 -11.60 -4.93
CA THR A 73 0.72 -10.75 -5.08
C THR A 73 1.07 -10.79 -6.56
N TYR A 74 0.60 -9.81 -7.28
CA TYR A 74 0.76 -9.77 -8.71
C TYR A 74 2.23 -9.64 -9.08
N PHE A 75 2.78 -10.71 -9.63
CA PHE A 75 4.07 -10.67 -10.30
C PHE A 75 3.85 -10.98 -11.76
N PRO A 76 4.08 -10.04 -12.67
CA PRO A 76 4.04 -10.33 -14.09
C PRO A 76 4.94 -11.49 -14.44
N LEU A 77 4.49 -12.35 -15.32
CA LEU A 77 5.26 -13.52 -15.77
C LEU A 77 6.67 -13.10 -16.21
N GLY A 78 7.67 -13.74 -15.64
CA GLY A 78 9.07 -13.50 -15.97
C GLY A 78 9.74 -12.39 -15.20
N MET A 79 9.06 -11.77 -14.24
CA MET A 79 9.60 -10.64 -13.49
C MET A 79 10.00 -10.96 -12.05
N GLU A 80 9.86 -12.21 -11.62
CA GLU A 80 10.17 -12.62 -10.24
C GLU A 80 11.62 -12.33 -9.83
N LYS A 81 12.51 -12.12 -10.79
CA LYS A 81 13.93 -11.86 -10.54
C LYS A 81 14.35 -10.43 -10.86
N ALA A 82 13.45 -9.57 -11.22
CA ALA A 82 13.79 -8.22 -11.68
C ALA A 82 13.97 -7.19 -10.54
N GLY A 83 13.94 -7.62 -9.28
CA GLY A 83 14.22 -6.77 -8.11
C GLY A 83 13.21 -5.65 -7.92
N ARG A 84 13.73 -4.43 -7.68
CA ARG A 84 12.91 -3.27 -7.32
C ARG A 84 11.85 -2.87 -8.36
N LYS A 85 12.13 -3.09 -9.63
CA LYS A 85 11.23 -2.72 -10.72
C LYS A 85 9.90 -3.46 -10.65
N ILE A 86 9.92 -4.71 -10.20
CA ILE A 86 8.72 -5.51 -10.01
C ILE A 86 7.74 -4.84 -9.04
N TYR A 87 8.25 -4.34 -7.92
CA TYR A 87 7.42 -3.71 -6.90
C TYR A 87 6.79 -2.41 -7.40
N VAL A 88 7.52 -1.65 -8.20
CA VAL A 88 7.00 -0.43 -8.83
C VAL A 88 5.88 -0.77 -9.78
N GLU A 89 6.08 -1.74 -10.66
CA GLU A 89 5.07 -2.16 -11.63
C GLU A 89 3.82 -2.73 -10.95
N ARG A 90 4.00 -3.54 -9.91
CA ARG A 90 2.88 -4.07 -9.14
C ARG A 90 2.06 -2.96 -8.50
N ASN A 91 2.72 -2.00 -7.86
CA ASN A 91 2.04 -0.88 -7.24
C ASN A 91 1.26 -0.06 -8.26
N GLN A 92 1.84 0.18 -9.43
CA GLN A 92 1.15 0.88 -10.52
C GLN A 92 -0.07 0.10 -11.02
N GLU A 93 0.04 -1.22 -11.11
CA GLU A 93 -1.09 -2.05 -11.51
C GLU A 93 -2.22 -2.03 -10.47
N MET A 94 -1.87 -2.11 -9.19
CA MET A 94 -2.85 -1.95 -8.10
C MET A 94 -3.59 -0.61 -8.22
N ILE A 95 -2.86 0.45 -8.47
CA ILE A 95 -3.41 1.80 -8.62
C ILE A 95 -4.34 1.86 -9.83
N LYS A 96 -3.92 1.31 -10.96
CA LYS A 96 -4.76 1.28 -12.17
C LYS A 96 -6.10 0.60 -11.94
N GLN A 97 -6.11 -0.49 -11.19
CA GLN A 97 -7.31 -1.30 -10.95
C GLN A 97 -8.20 -0.77 -9.84
N SER A 98 -7.73 0.19 -9.07
CA SER A 98 -8.44 0.66 -7.88
C SER A 98 -9.16 1.99 -8.11
N ASP A 99 -10.18 2.21 -7.30
CA ASP A 99 -10.99 3.44 -7.32
C ASP A 99 -10.55 4.43 -6.25
N VAL A 100 -9.99 3.92 -5.15
CA VAL A 100 -9.52 4.71 -4.02
C VAL A 100 -8.13 4.20 -3.62
N TYR A 101 -7.25 5.11 -3.26
CA TYR A 101 -5.90 4.78 -2.82
C TYR A 101 -5.70 5.24 -1.38
N VAL A 102 -5.41 4.31 -0.49
CA VAL A 102 -5.09 4.60 0.90
C VAL A 102 -3.58 4.51 1.09
N PHE A 103 -2.96 5.64 1.36
CA PHE A 103 -1.51 5.77 1.50
C PHE A 103 -1.09 6.03 2.93
N TYR A 104 0.06 5.56 3.30
CA TYR A 104 0.85 6.08 4.39
C TYR A 104 2.15 6.61 3.77
N TYR A 105 2.14 7.88 3.39
CA TYR A 105 3.23 8.51 2.66
C TYR A 105 3.78 9.71 3.42
N ASN A 106 5.02 9.58 3.83
CA ASN A 106 5.81 10.67 4.43
C ASN A 106 6.82 11.15 3.38
N ALA A 107 6.64 12.37 2.90
CA ALA A 107 7.53 12.97 1.91
C ALA A 107 8.98 13.10 2.39
N GLN A 108 9.20 13.05 3.70
CA GLN A 108 10.51 13.13 4.33
C GLN A 108 11.11 11.76 4.66
N TYR A 109 10.43 10.70 4.26
CA TYR A 109 10.92 9.34 4.50
C TYR A 109 12.25 9.11 3.78
N LYS A 110 13.26 8.69 4.56
CA LYS A 110 14.59 8.42 4.03
C LYS A 110 14.81 6.91 3.92
N LEU A 111 15.23 6.47 2.74
CA LEU A 111 15.66 5.11 2.55
C LEU A 111 16.96 4.89 3.32
N PRO A 112 17.23 3.62 3.76
CA PRO A 112 18.52 3.28 4.37
C PRO A 112 19.67 3.70 3.46
N PRO A 113 20.80 4.17 4.02
CA PRO A 113 21.95 4.53 3.20
C PRO A 113 22.44 3.33 2.38
N VAL A 114 22.82 3.60 1.14
CA VAL A 114 23.47 2.60 0.30
C VAL A 114 24.84 2.28 0.90
N ARG A 115 25.26 1.01 0.81
CA ARG A 115 26.56 0.55 1.32
C ARG A 115 27.70 1.48 0.89
N LYS A 116 28.62 1.72 1.81
CA LYS A 116 29.76 2.64 1.69
C LYS A 116 30.69 2.47 0.46
N ASN A 117 30.49 1.43 -0.32
CA ASN A 117 31.33 1.11 -1.47
C ASN A 117 30.74 1.53 -2.82
N SER A 118 29.62 2.23 -2.83
CA SER A 118 29.13 2.76 -4.09
C SER A 118 29.88 4.06 -4.37
N ALA A 119 30.64 4.08 -5.43
CA ALA A 119 31.37 5.25 -5.92
C ALA A 119 30.46 6.32 -6.51
N LEU A 120 29.15 6.15 -6.40
CA LEU A 120 28.18 7.11 -6.89
C LEU A 120 27.83 8.10 -5.76
N PRO A 121 27.82 9.41 -6.04
CA PRO A 121 27.38 10.39 -5.07
C PRO A 121 25.94 10.08 -4.64
N ASP A 122 25.60 10.48 -3.41
CA ASP A 122 24.27 10.29 -2.81
C ASP A 122 23.17 10.83 -3.71
N ILE A 123 22.74 10.02 -4.65
CA ILE A 123 21.53 10.28 -5.40
C ILE A 123 20.38 9.92 -4.45
N GLN A 124 19.58 10.91 -4.07
CA GLN A 124 18.39 10.67 -3.28
C GLN A 124 17.46 9.76 -4.07
N ARG A 125 17.41 8.50 -3.66
CA ARG A 125 16.48 7.56 -4.24
C ARG A 125 15.08 7.83 -3.71
N LYS A 126 14.11 7.91 -4.60
CA LYS A 126 12.72 7.93 -4.19
C LYS A 126 12.34 6.57 -3.63
N SER A 127 11.60 6.55 -2.53
CA SER A 127 11.04 5.32 -2.00
C SER A 127 10.00 4.75 -2.98
N GLY A 128 9.75 3.45 -2.89
CA GLY A 128 8.68 2.81 -3.67
C GLY A 128 7.32 3.46 -3.44
N THR A 129 7.07 3.89 -2.20
CA THR A 129 5.84 4.59 -1.84
C THR A 129 5.76 5.98 -2.49
N ALA A 130 6.88 6.71 -2.56
CA ALA A 130 6.93 8.01 -3.23
C ALA A 130 6.61 7.88 -4.73
N ILE A 131 7.19 6.88 -5.39
CA ILE A 131 6.94 6.60 -6.80
C ILE A 131 5.45 6.27 -7.01
N ALA A 132 4.89 5.43 -6.17
CA ALA A 132 3.47 5.05 -6.23
C ALA A 132 2.56 6.26 -5.99
N PHE A 133 2.90 7.09 -5.02
CA PHE A 133 2.12 8.29 -4.69
C PHE A 133 2.09 9.28 -5.86
N GLU A 134 3.24 9.55 -6.48
CA GLU A 134 3.31 10.40 -7.67
C GLU A 134 2.47 9.85 -8.81
N TYR A 135 2.53 8.54 -9.03
CA TYR A 135 1.72 7.87 -10.05
C TYR A 135 0.22 8.01 -9.75
N ALA A 136 -0.18 7.79 -8.49
CA ALA A 136 -1.57 7.93 -8.06
C ALA A 136 -2.10 9.36 -8.28
N CYS A 137 -1.28 10.37 -7.99
CA CYS A 137 -1.64 11.76 -8.23
C CYS A 137 -1.93 12.02 -9.72
N ARG A 138 -1.14 11.43 -10.60
CA ARG A 138 -1.35 11.57 -12.05
C ARG A 138 -2.62 10.87 -12.53
N ARG A 139 -3.07 9.82 -11.83
CA ARG A 139 -4.31 9.12 -12.18
C ARG A 139 -5.57 9.90 -11.82
N GLY A 140 -5.47 10.84 -10.87
CA GLY A 140 -6.55 11.75 -10.51
C GLY A 140 -7.72 11.14 -9.75
N LYS A 141 -7.59 9.93 -9.22
CA LYS A 141 -8.61 9.30 -8.38
C LYS A 141 -8.43 9.70 -6.92
N ARG A 142 -9.38 9.30 -6.06
CA ARG A 142 -9.37 9.66 -4.65
C ARG A 142 -8.16 9.08 -3.92
N ILE A 143 -7.41 9.95 -3.26
CA ILE A 143 -6.27 9.58 -2.41
C ILE A 143 -6.58 9.93 -0.96
N ILE A 144 -6.36 8.99 -0.06
CA ILE A 144 -6.43 9.20 1.37
C ILE A 144 -5.04 8.93 1.93
N ASN A 145 -4.35 9.96 2.42
CA ASN A 145 -3.04 9.78 3.05
C ASN A 145 -3.19 9.82 4.56
N LEU A 146 -2.85 8.73 5.21
CA LEU A 146 -3.00 8.56 6.65
C LEU A 146 -1.83 9.14 7.45
N PHE A 147 -0.73 9.49 6.79
CA PHE A 147 0.40 10.08 7.48
C PHE A 147 0.07 11.52 7.91
N GLU A 148 0.19 11.76 9.22
CA GLU A 148 0.06 13.07 9.82
C GLU A 148 1.41 13.45 10.38
N GLY A 149 2.07 14.41 9.74
CA GLY A 149 3.39 14.77 10.15
C GLY A 149 3.56 16.22 10.50
#